data_bb2776c612822ed9aa4207c72fdb8de1
#
_entry.id   bb2776c612822ed9aa4207c72fdb8de1
#
_cell.length_a   1.000
_cell.length_b   1.000
_cell.length_c   1.000
_cell.angle_alpha   90.00
_cell.angle_beta   90.00
_cell.angle_gamma   90.00
#
_symmetry.space_group_name_H-M   'P 1'
#
loop_
_entity.id
_entity.type
_entity.pdbx_description
1 polymer ?
#
loop_
_entity_poly.entity_id
_entity_poly.type
_entity_poly.pdbx_seq_one_letter_code
_entity_poly.pdbx_strand_id
1 'polypeptide(L)'
;MNLKRLSAAALALALGASLAPAALAVPEGWTPADGARAPLVIAPNPNASGFRKTISVNGEVLTGYDYDREVPGWGSETVSVLLSEIPDAPAGYLPLRAIIQADYGSAYWNKEDSTSSFYLRNDHIVTDFNDMSIKLNDEVVKGQALLLEGVTYVPSTVLNLLEGVTVTDNSADGAESYEIATPNGAPMVKLAHKLLETADMGMGMQATVEDLVSFYGEAHGFKAEYMTDGIAFLPMMTSPDTLVLGKLTAGSEEALKSCFESYRKSQEETFSWYLSQNLPKVQNAKFVTEGDWFLFIIGENADAAVELFHAQAKELK
;
A
#
# COMPACT_ATOMS: atom_id res chain seq x y z
N MET A 1 11.32 7.77 20.65
CA MET A 1 12.36 7.34 19.69
C MET A 1 12.96 6.05 20.26
N ASN A 2 12.53 4.90 19.74
CA ASN A 2 12.83 3.57 20.29
C ASN A 2 14.27 3.15 19.92
N LEU A 3 15.14 3.01 20.93
CA LEU A 3 16.51 2.52 20.75
C LEU A 3 16.63 1.09 20.16
N LYS A 4 15.52 0.37 20.02
CA LYS A 4 15.50 -0.98 19.43
C LYS A 4 15.64 -0.98 17.90
N ARG A 5 15.43 0.16 17.23
CA ARG A 5 15.53 0.28 15.77
C ARG A 5 16.96 0.49 15.26
N LEU A 6 17.87 0.94 16.10
CA LEU A 6 19.27 1.19 15.72
C LEU A 6 20.16 -0.06 15.68
N SER A 7 19.77 -1.15 16.37
CA SER A 7 20.56 -2.38 16.43
C SER A 7 20.31 -3.32 15.23
N ALA A 8 19.19 -3.22 14.55
CA ALA A 8 18.89 -4.07 13.38
C ALA A 8 19.66 -3.61 12.13
N ALA A 9 19.81 -2.30 11.93
CA ALA A 9 20.52 -1.74 10.78
C ALA A 9 22.03 -2.11 10.78
N ALA A 10 22.65 -2.21 11.96
CA ALA A 10 24.07 -2.57 12.06
C ALA A 10 24.35 -4.06 11.78
N LEU A 11 23.36 -4.95 11.97
CA LEU A 11 23.51 -6.38 11.71
C LEU A 11 23.25 -6.72 10.23
N ALA A 12 22.40 -5.95 9.55
CA ALA A 12 22.10 -6.12 8.12
C ALA A 12 23.32 -5.84 7.23
N LEU A 13 24.16 -4.87 7.63
CA LEU A 13 25.40 -4.54 6.90
C LEU A 13 26.46 -5.65 6.95
N ALA A 14 26.47 -6.48 8.01
CA ALA A 14 27.45 -7.56 8.13
C ALA A 14 27.07 -8.86 7.40
N LEU A 15 25.79 -9.08 7.12
CA LEU A 15 25.28 -10.26 6.41
C LEU A 15 25.03 -10.01 4.90
N GLY A 16 24.90 -8.77 4.47
CA GLY A 16 24.71 -8.38 3.08
C GLY A 16 25.97 -8.55 2.20
N ALA A 17 27.15 -8.68 2.80
CA ALA A 17 28.41 -8.80 2.06
C ALA A 17 28.74 -10.22 1.56
N SER A 18 27.95 -11.25 1.94
CA SER A 18 28.27 -12.65 1.57
C SER A 18 27.28 -13.32 0.61
N LEU A 19 26.26 -12.62 0.17
CA LEU A 19 25.33 -13.07 -0.88
C LEU A 19 25.30 -12.03 -2.00
N ALA A 20 26.42 -11.86 -2.71
CA ALA A 20 26.37 -11.30 -4.04
C ALA A 20 25.45 -12.24 -4.85
N PRO A 21 24.24 -11.81 -5.32
CA PRO A 21 23.53 -12.60 -6.30
C PRO A 21 24.48 -12.74 -7.47
N ALA A 22 24.72 -13.98 -7.89
CA ALA A 22 25.39 -14.22 -9.18
C ALA A 22 24.65 -13.32 -10.18
N ALA A 23 25.38 -12.41 -10.84
CA ALA A 23 24.85 -11.67 -11.96
C ALA A 23 24.02 -12.67 -12.77
N LEU A 24 22.75 -12.36 -13.05
CA LEU A 24 21.95 -13.17 -13.95
C LEU A 24 22.61 -13.10 -15.32
N ALA A 25 23.69 -13.89 -15.49
CA ALA A 25 24.22 -14.18 -16.79
C ALA A 25 23.11 -14.92 -17.53
N VAL A 26 22.74 -14.44 -18.70
CA VAL A 26 21.89 -15.18 -19.63
C VAL A 26 22.48 -16.59 -19.71
N PRO A 27 21.70 -17.65 -19.43
CA PRO A 27 22.23 -19.01 -19.48
C PRO A 27 22.89 -19.25 -20.84
N GLU A 28 24.06 -19.84 -20.82
CA GLU A 28 24.79 -20.16 -22.06
C GLU A 28 23.91 -21.08 -22.94
N GLY A 29 23.51 -20.60 -24.12
CA GLY A 29 22.61 -21.31 -25.02
C GLY A 29 21.14 -20.82 -25.01
N TRP A 30 20.83 -19.76 -24.24
CA TRP A 30 19.50 -19.17 -24.32
C TRP A 30 19.33 -18.35 -25.61
N THR A 31 18.34 -18.73 -26.42
CA THR A 31 17.92 -17.95 -27.59
C THR A 31 16.51 -17.43 -27.36
N PRO A 32 16.24 -16.13 -27.61
CA PRO A 32 14.89 -15.60 -27.48
C PRO A 32 13.93 -16.37 -28.38
N ALA A 33 12.73 -16.66 -27.87
CA ALA A 33 11.61 -17.04 -28.75
C ALA A 33 11.39 -15.90 -29.77
N ASP A 34 10.93 -16.25 -30.97
CA ASP A 34 10.73 -15.27 -32.06
C ASP A 34 9.94 -14.06 -31.59
N GLY A 35 10.59 -12.89 -31.62
CA GLY A 35 10.03 -11.61 -31.20
C GLY A 35 10.39 -11.14 -29.79
N ALA A 36 10.95 -11.98 -28.94
CA ALA A 36 11.46 -11.55 -27.62
C ALA A 36 12.80 -10.78 -27.78
N ARG A 37 12.90 -9.61 -27.16
CA ARG A 37 14.19 -8.92 -27.06
C ARG A 37 15.04 -9.64 -26.02
N ALA A 38 16.34 -9.73 -26.30
CA ALA A 38 17.31 -10.19 -25.28
C ALA A 38 17.12 -9.33 -24.01
N PRO A 39 17.14 -9.94 -22.80
CA PRO A 39 17.07 -9.19 -21.58
C PRO A 39 18.18 -8.13 -21.55
N LEU A 40 17.82 -6.91 -21.18
CA LEU A 40 18.79 -5.83 -21.00
C LEU A 40 19.58 -6.13 -19.73
N VAL A 41 20.70 -6.85 -19.88
CA VAL A 41 21.66 -7.06 -18.79
C VAL A 41 22.44 -5.76 -18.62
N ILE A 42 21.99 -4.90 -17.72
CA ILE A 42 22.79 -3.75 -17.30
C ILE A 42 23.79 -4.28 -16.27
N ALA A 43 25.05 -4.37 -16.68
CA ALA A 43 26.11 -4.67 -15.72
C ALA A 43 26.08 -3.60 -14.62
N PRO A 44 26.10 -3.99 -13.32
CA PRO A 44 26.17 -3.02 -12.24
C PRO A 44 27.38 -2.12 -12.49
N ASN A 45 27.17 -0.81 -12.48
CA ASN A 45 28.27 0.15 -12.53
C ASN A 45 28.97 0.13 -11.16
N PRO A 46 30.16 -0.44 -11.02
CA PRO A 46 30.86 -0.54 -9.74
C PRO A 46 31.23 0.82 -9.13
N ASN A 47 31.01 1.91 -9.87
CA ASN A 47 31.21 3.29 -9.41
C ASN A 47 29.90 4.04 -9.24
N ALA A 48 28.74 3.38 -9.36
CA ALA A 48 27.45 4.01 -9.08
C ALA A 48 27.30 4.20 -7.57
N SER A 49 27.43 5.42 -7.12
CA SER A 49 27.02 5.80 -5.79
C SER A 49 25.50 5.77 -5.74
N GLY A 50 24.86 4.88 -5.01
CA GLY A 50 23.45 4.77 -4.64
C GLY A 50 22.38 5.44 -5.52
N PHE A 51 21.15 5.21 -5.22
CA PHE A 51 20.03 5.82 -5.92
C PHE A 51 20.04 7.35 -5.81
N ARG A 52 19.93 8.08 -6.93
CA ARG A 52 20.09 9.54 -7.00
C ARG A 52 18.84 10.29 -7.44
N LYS A 53 17.78 9.57 -7.78
CA LYS A 53 16.53 10.20 -8.22
C LYS A 53 15.72 10.67 -7.02
N THR A 54 15.09 11.83 -7.15
CA THR A 54 14.08 12.29 -6.19
C THR A 54 12.71 11.78 -6.63
N ILE A 55 11.99 11.11 -5.74
CA ILE A 55 10.64 10.63 -5.99
C ILE A 55 9.75 11.17 -4.89
N SER A 56 8.62 11.76 -5.26
CA SER A 56 7.54 12.07 -4.34
C SER A 56 6.27 11.31 -4.74
N VAL A 57 5.53 10.83 -3.75
CA VAL A 57 4.21 10.22 -3.92
C VAL A 57 3.20 11.04 -3.14
N ASN A 58 2.21 11.56 -3.83
CA ASN A 58 1.16 12.42 -3.23
C ASN A 58 1.72 13.60 -2.42
N GLY A 59 2.83 14.18 -2.91
CA GLY A 59 3.52 15.32 -2.30
C GLY A 59 4.51 14.96 -1.19
N GLU A 60 4.67 13.69 -0.83
CA GLU A 60 5.64 13.23 0.18
C GLU A 60 6.87 12.61 -0.49
N VAL A 61 8.07 13.13 -0.15
CA VAL A 61 9.33 12.63 -0.70
C VAL A 61 9.64 11.26 -0.11
N LEU A 62 9.89 10.28 -0.99
CA LEU A 62 10.28 8.93 -0.59
C LEU A 62 11.70 8.91 -0.04
N THR A 63 11.87 8.31 1.13
CA THR A 63 13.18 8.09 1.75
C THR A 63 13.58 6.61 1.81
N GLY A 64 12.61 5.70 1.73
CA GLY A 64 12.83 4.27 1.84
C GLY A 64 11.53 3.48 1.77
N TYR A 65 11.64 2.18 2.04
CA TYR A 65 10.52 1.25 2.12
C TYR A 65 10.84 0.12 3.10
N ASP A 66 9.81 -0.58 3.55
CA ASP A 66 9.94 -1.74 4.41
C ASP A 66 9.60 -3.03 3.64
N TYR A 67 10.23 -4.15 4.01
CA TYR A 67 9.80 -5.46 3.55
C TYR A 67 10.00 -6.52 4.63
N ASP A 68 9.15 -7.54 4.63
CA ASP A 68 9.28 -8.67 5.54
C ASP A 68 10.21 -9.72 4.91
N ARG A 69 11.18 -10.15 5.69
CA ARG A 69 12.12 -11.20 5.34
C ARG A 69 11.87 -12.41 6.24
N GLU A 70 11.72 -13.58 5.63
CA GLU A 70 11.68 -14.83 6.39
C GLU A 70 13.05 -15.14 7.00
N VAL A 71 13.06 -15.40 8.30
CA VAL A 71 14.26 -15.85 9.04
C VAL A 71 14.06 -17.30 9.44
N PRO A 72 14.85 -18.24 8.89
CA PRO A 72 14.68 -19.66 9.17
C PRO A 72 14.71 -19.96 10.68
N GLY A 73 13.62 -20.56 11.20
CA GLY A 73 13.46 -20.90 12.60
C GLY A 73 13.00 -19.76 13.53
N TRP A 74 12.81 -18.53 13.02
CA TRP A 74 12.45 -17.37 13.85
C TRP A 74 11.20 -16.60 13.34
N GLY A 75 10.61 -17.02 12.21
CA GLY A 75 9.47 -16.32 11.60
C GLY A 75 9.90 -15.25 10.61
N SER A 76 9.21 -14.12 10.58
CA SER A 76 9.57 -12.97 9.72
C SER A 76 10.12 -11.81 10.53
N GLU A 77 11.02 -11.05 9.92
CA GLU A 77 11.48 -9.75 10.43
C GLU A 77 11.22 -8.67 9.38
N THR A 78 10.79 -7.48 9.81
CA THR A 78 10.65 -6.32 8.94
C THR A 78 11.99 -5.62 8.78
N VAL A 79 12.44 -5.45 7.55
CA VAL A 79 13.69 -4.76 7.17
C VAL A 79 13.35 -3.44 6.49
N SER A 80 13.87 -2.35 7.03
CA SER A 80 13.77 -1.02 6.41
C SER A 80 14.97 -0.78 5.49
N VAL A 81 14.70 -0.33 4.28
CA VAL A 81 15.70 -0.01 3.25
C VAL A 81 15.59 1.45 2.87
N LEU A 82 16.70 2.19 2.95
CA LEU A 82 16.75 3.57 2.48
C LEU A 82 16.93 3.61 0.96
N LEU A 83 16.27 4.55 0.27
CA LEU A 83 16.46 4.70 -1.17
C LEU A 83 17.92 5.02 -1.54
N SER A 84 18.64 5.73 -0.68
CA SER A 84 20.07 6.01 -0.89
C SER A 84 20.98 4.76 -0.89
N GLU A 85 20.47 3.63 -0.38
CA GLU A 85 21.20 2.36 -0.26
C GLU A 85 20.91 1.39 -1.41
N ILE A 86 19.87 1.65 -2.22
CA ILE A 86 19.56 0.80 -3.37
C ILE A 86 20.37 1.24 -4.61
N PRO A 87 20.60 0.34 -5.57
CA PRO A 87 21.33 0.68 -6.79
C PRO A 87 20.58 1.72 -7.62
N ASP A 88 21.32 2.59 -8.29
CA ASP A 88 20.73 3.51 -9.26
C ASP A 88 20.32 2.74 -10.52
N ALA A 89 19.16 3.10 -11.08
CA ALA A 89 18.62 2.51 -12.29
C ALA A 89 18.78 3.47 -13.47
N PRO A 90 18.70 2.99 -14.73
CA PRO A 90 18.69 3.85 -15.91
C PRO A 90 17.65 4.95 -15.82
N ALA A 91 17.87 6.02 -16.59
CA ALA A 91 16.95 7.14 -16.67
C ALA A 91 15.51 6.67 -16.97
N GLY A 92 14.53 7.22 -16.25
CA GLY A 92 13.12 6.89 -16.40
C GLY A 92 12.69 5.59 -15.70
N TYR A 93 13.59 4.84 -15.05
CA TYR A 93 13.24 3.66 -14.26
C TYR A 93 13.09 4.00 -12.78
N LEU A 94 12.02 3.52 -12.17
CA LEU A 94 11.63 3.84 -10.79
C LEU A 94 11.46 2.57 -9.94
N PRO A 95 11.84 2.59 -8.65
CA PRO A 95 11.75 1.45 -7.74
C PRO A 95 10.29 1.16 -7.36
N LEU A 96 9.73 0.11 -7.94
CA LEU A 96 8.29 -0.13 -7.88
C LEU A 96 7.78 -0.36 -6.46
N ARG A 97 8.48 -1.20 -5.65
CA ARG A 97 8.06 -1.48 -4.27
C ARG A 97 7.94 -0.22 -3.43
N ALA A 98 8.92 0.67 -3.49
CA ALA A 98 8.92 1.89 -2.70
C ALA A 98 7.70 2.77 -3.02
N ILE A 99 7.36 2.89 -4.30
CA ILE A 99 6.22 3.69 -4.77
C ILE A 99 4.90 3.06 -4.34
N ILE A 100 4.74 1.76 -4.58
CA ILE A 100 3.51 1.04 -4.24
C ILE A 100 3.22 1.08 -2.74
N GLN A 101 4.24 0.87 -1.91
CA GLN A 101 4.06 0.92 -0.44
C GLN A 101 3.82 2.33 0.10
N ALA A 102 4.43 3.34 -0.51
CA ALA A 102 4.15 4.73 -0.14
C ALA A 102 2.71 5.16 -0.47
N ASP A 103 2.05 4.44 -1.37
CA ASP A 103 0.64 4.63 -1.72
C ASP A 103 -0.26 3.53 -1.12
N TYR A 104 0.14 2.96 0.01
CA TYR A 104 -0.60 1.95 0.79
C TYR A 104 -0.82 0.61 0.08
N GLY A 105 -0.10 0.34 -1.00
CA GLY A 105 -0.15 -0.92 -1.70
C GLY A 105 0.76 -1.99 -1.08
N SER A 106 0.71 -3.19 -1.62
CA SER A 106 1.50 -4.33 -1.16
C SER A 106 2.37 -4.91 -2.27
N ALA A 107 3.46 -5.58 -1.87
CA ALA A 107 4.44 -6.14 -2.78
C ALA A 107 4.92 -7.50 -2.29
N TYR A 108 4.88 -8.50 -3.17
CA TYR A 108 5.26 -9.88 -2.88
C TYR A 108 6.30 -10.38 -3.87
N TRP A 109 7.20 -11.22 -3.39
CA TRP A 109 8.16 -11.94 -4.21
C TRP A 109 7.82 -13.42 -4.25
N ASN A 110 7.68 -13.98 -5.45
CA ASN A 110 7.56 -15.42 -5.67
C ASN A 110 8.90 -15.96 -6.19
N LYS A 111 9.61 -16.65 -5.32
CA LYS A 111 10.92 -17.20 -5.61
C LYS A 111 10.86 -18.34 -6.61
N GLU A 112 9.80 -19.14 -6.60
CA GLU A 112 9.65 -20.33 -7.46
C GLU A 112 9.51 -19.92 -8.91
N ASP A 113 8.71 -18.88 -9.18
CA ASP A 113 8.41 -18.39 -10.53
C ASP A 113 9.33 -17.24 -10.96
N SER A 114 10.19 -16.74 -10.07
CA SER A 114 11.00 -15.54 -10.29
C SER A 114 10.15 -14.32 -10.71
N THR A 115 9.04 -14.11 -10.01
CA THR A 115 8.12 -12.99 -10.27
C THR A 115 7.96 -12.11 -9.03
N SER A 116 7.66 -10.82 -9.26
CA SER A 116 7.15 -9.96 -8.20
C SER A 116 5.73 -9.53 -8.53
N SER A 117 4.85 -9.57 -7.53
CA SER A 117 3.47 -9.10 -7.61
C SER A 117 3.29 -7.86 -6.74
N PHE A 118 2.63 -6.86 -7.30
CA PHE A 118 2.34 -5.59 -6.64
C PHE A 118 0.85 -5.30 -6.77
N TYR A 119 0.24 -4.91 -5.69
CA TYR A 119 -1.18 -4.57 -5.64
C TYR A 119 -1.34 -3.13 -5.18
N LEU A 120 -2.03 -2.34 -5.96
CA LEU A 120 -2.37 -0.97 -5.65
C LEU A 120 -3.83 -0.71 -6.01
N ARG A 121 -4.68 -0.57 -5.01
CA ARG A 121 -6.14 -0.50 -5.20
C ARG A 121 -6.65 -1.72 -6.00
N ASN A 122 -7.23 -1.48 -7.18
CA ASN A 122 -7.73 -2.53 -8.08
C ASN A 122 -6.67 -3.02 -9.08
N ASP A 123 -5.50 -2.39 -9.12
CA ASP A 123 -4.45 -2.75 -10.06
C ASP A 123 -3.55 -3.84 -9.50
N HIS A 124 -3.26 -4.83 -10.34
CA HIS A 124 -2.30 -5.89 -10.09
C HIS A 124 -1.18 -5.85 -11.14
N ILE A 125 0.03 -5.55 -10.69
CA ILE A 125 1.23 -5.52 -11.52
C ILE A 125 2.04 -6.77 -11.23
N VAL A 126 2.40 -7.50 -12.28
CA VAL A 126 3.33 -8.62 -12.18
C VAL A 126 4.55 -8.32 -13.04
N THR A 127 5.74 -8.46 -12.44
CA THR A 127 7.00 -8.42 -13.17
C THR A 127 7.58 -9.83 -13.22
N ASP A 128 7.80 -10.36 -14.41
CA ASP A 128 8.39 -11.68 -14.65
C ASP A 128 9.84 -11.52 -15.04
N PHE A 129 10.76 -12.04 -14.25
CA PHE A 129 12.19 -11.92 -14.48
C PHE A 129 12.77 -13.06 -15.31
N ASN A 130 11.95 -14.02 -15.79
CA ASN A 130 12.38 -14.99 -16.77
C ASN A 130 12.47 -14.37 -18.17
N ASP A 131 11.60 -13.40 -18.48
CA ASP A 131 11.55 -12.70 -19.77
C ASP A 131 11.54 -11.17 -19.66
N MET A 132 11.65 -10.64 -18.43
CA MET A 132 11.59 -9.21 -18.09
C MET A 132 10.28 -8.53 -18.47
N SER A 133 9.20 -9.29 -18.65
CA SER A 133 7.89 -8.75 -18.98
C SER A 133 7.22 -8.09 -17.79
N ILE A 134 6.31 -7.17 -18.09
CA ILE A 134 5.43 -6.52 -17.12
C ILE A 134 4.00 -6.79 -17.55
N LYS A 135 3.18 -7.26 -16.62
CA LYS A 135 1.73 -7.40 -16.81
C LYS A 135 1.01 -6.45 -15.87
N LEU A 136 -0.03 -5.84 -16.38
CA LEU A 136 -1.01 -5.07 -15.62
C LEU A 136 -2.37 -5.73 -15.79
N ASN A 137 -2.98 -6.18 -14.69
CA ASN A 137 -4.26 -6.87 -14.70
C ASN A 137 -4.29 -8.03 -15.71
N ASP A 138 -3.22 -8.87 -15.70
CA ASP A 138 -2.97 -10.01 -16.56
C ASP A 138 -2.63 -9.67 -18.04
N GLU A 139 -2.68 -8.41 -18.45
CA GLU A 139 -2.30 -7.98 -19.80
C GLU A 139 -0.84 -7.54 -19.87
N VAL A 140 -0.09 -8.04 -20.86
CA VAL A 140 1.30 -7.62 -21.08
C VAL A 140 1.34 -6.17 -21.56
N VAL A 141 2.06 -5.33 -20.83
CA VAL A 141 2.22 -3.92 -21.15
C VAL A 141 3.59 -3.64 -21.77
N LYS A 142 3.69 -2.52 -22.49
CA LYS A 142 4.95 -2.09 -23.11
C LYS A 142 5.93 -1.65 -22.05
N GLY A 143 7.13 -2.22 -22.07
CA GLY A 143 8.23 -1.95 -21.17
C GLY A 143 8.90 -3.23 -20.73
N GLN A 144 10.00 -3.11 -20.02
CA GLN A 144 10.70 -4.23 -19.40
C GLN A 144 10.95 -3.91 -17.94
N ALA A 145 10.78 -4.90 -17.07
CA ALA A 145 11.20 -4.78 -15.68
C ALA A 145 12.71 -4.96 -15.57
N LEU A 146 13.31 -4.35 -14.56
CA LEU A 146 14.71 -4.60 -14.19
C LEU A 146 14.75 -5.09 -12.75
N LEU A 147 15.60 -6.07 -12.49
CA LEU A 147 15.93 -6.53 -11.14
C LEU A 147 17.41 -6.19 -10.87
N LEU A 148 17.65 -5.20 -10.02
CA LEU A 148 18.99 -4.77 -9.65
C LEU A 148 19.17 -5.00 -8.15
N GLU A 149 20.09 -5.88 -7.77
CA GLU A 149 20.39 -6.21 -6.36
C GLU A 149 19.13 -6.48 -5.50
N GLY A 150 18.15 -7.19 -6.09
CA GLY A 150 16.89 -7.51 -5.40
C GLY A 150 15.83 -6.42 -5.44
N VAL A 151 16.09 -5.28 -6.07
CA VAL A 151 15.11 -4.19 -6.23
C VAL A 151 14.49 -4.25 -7.62
N THR A 152 13.16 -4.27 -7.66
CA THR A 152 12.39 -4.23 -8.91
C THR A 152 12.21 -2.81 -9.39
N TYR A 153 12.61 -2.53 -10.62
CA TYR A 153 12.40 -1.26 -11.29
C TYR A 153 11.51 -1.43 -12.52
N VAL A 154 10.67 -0.43 -12.77
CA VAL A 154 9.85 -0.36 -13.98
C VAL A 154 9.99 1.02 -14.64
N PRO A 155 9.77 1.13 -15.96
CA PRO A 155 9.69 2.43 -16.60
C PRO A 155 8.58 3.29 -15.95
N SER A 156 8.83 4.57 -15.74
CA SER A 156 7.83 5.53 -15.20
C SER A 156 6.53 5.54 -16.00
N THR A 157 6.61 5.25 -17.30
CA THR A 157 5.45 5.15 -18.20
C THR A 157 4.50 4.00 -17.84
N VAL A 158 4.98 2.96 -17.16
CA VAL A 158 4.13 1.85 -16.70
C VAL A 158 3.22 2.31 -15.57
N LEU A 159 3.71 3.19 -14.68
CA LEU A 159 2.91 3.74 -13.59
C LEU A 159 1.75 4.60 -14.09
N ASN A 160 1.90 5.29 -15.24
CA ASN A 160 0.81 6.04 -15.86
C ASN A 160 -0.31 5.17 -16.45
N LEU A 161 -0.13 3.84 -16.48
CA LEU A 161 -1.18 2.91 -16.90
C LEU A 161 -2.10 2.51 -15.75
N LEU A 162 -1.68 2.75 -14.50
CA LEU A 162 -2.48 2.46 -13.30
C LEU A 162 -3.66 3.43 -13.21
N GLU A 163 -4.78 2.95 -12.69
CA GLU A 163 -6.01 3.74 -12.61
C GLU A 163 -5.83 5.01 -11.76
N GLY A 164 -6.02 6.17 -12.37
CA GLY A 164 -5.95 7.48 -11.71
C GLY A 164 -4.53 7.91 -11.30
N VAL A 165 -3.48 7.19 -11.72
CA VAL A 165 -2.09 7.56 -11.44
C VAL A 165 -1.56 8.49 -12.51
N THR A 166 -0.86 9.55 -12.10
CA THR A 166 -0.15 10.48 -12.97
C THR A 166 1.29 10.60 -12.51
N VAL A 167 2.24 10.34 -13.41
CA VAL A 167 3.66 10.58 -13.17
C VAL A 167 4.09 11.83 -13.92
N THR A 168 4.57 12.82 -13.19
CA THR A 168 5.17 14.03 -13.74
C THR A 168 6.68 13.92 -13.63
N ASP A 169 7.36 14.02 -14.77
CA ASP A 169 8.83 14.09 -14.84
C ASP A 169 9.25 15.56 -14.72
N ASN A 170 9.86 15.91 -13.60
CA ASN A 170 10.39 17.21 -13.27
C ASN A 170 11.93 17.25 -13.38
N SER A 171 12.53 16.29 -14.09
CA SER A 171 13.99 16.17 -14.24
C SER A 171 14.56 17.40 -14.95
N ALA A 172 15.62 17.98 -14.40
CA ALA A 172 16.30 19.13 -14.95
C ALA A 172 17.80 19.11 -14.60
N ASP A 173 18.63 19.69 -15.45
CA ASP A 173 20.07 19.90 -15.20
C ASP A 173 20.85 18.61 -14.81
N GLY A 174 20.40 17.47 -15.34
CA GLY A 174 21.02 16.18 -15.07
C GLY A 174 20.61 15.52 -13.74
N ALA A 175 19.69 16.14 -13.00
CA ALA A 175 19.03 15.55 -11.83
C ALA A 175 17.65 15.00 -12.23
N GLU A 176 17.39 13.74 -11.88
CA GLU A 176 16.09 13.11 -12.12
C GLU A 176 15.15 13.36 -10.93
N SER A 177 13.94 13.82 -11.22
CA SER A 177 12.91 14.08 -10.24
C SER A 177 11.53 13.71 -10.78
N TYR A 178 10.79 12.92 -10.01
CA TYR A 178 9.47 12.42 -10.38
C TYR A 178 8.46 12.70 -9.29
N GLU A 179 7.31 13.21 -9.69
CA GLU A 179 6.15 13.35 -8.81
C GLU A 179 5.05 12.39 -9.26
N ILE A 180 4.57 11.58 -8.34
CA ILE A 180 3.53 10.57 -8.58
C ILE A 180 2.30 11.00 -7.80
N ALA A 181 1.24 11.35 -8.51
CA ALA A 181 -0.07 11.66 -7.94
C ALA A 181 -1.00 10.47 -8.16
N THR A 182 -1.73 10.10 -7.11
CA THR A 182 -2.67 8.96 -7.11
C THR A 182 -3.98 9.35 -6.45
N PRO A 183 -5.06 8.59 -6.62
CA PRO A 183 -6.30 8.79 -5.89
C PRO A 183 -6.13 8.75 -4.37
N ASN A 184 -5.17 7.97 -3.85
CA ASN A 184 -4.88 7.90 -2.42
C ASN A 184 -4.26 9.20 -1.86
N GLY A 185 -3.86 10.13 -2.72
CA GLY A 185 -3.44 11.48 -2.33
C GLY A 185 -4.58 12.36 -1.84
N ALA A 186 -5.84 11.97 -2.02
CA ALA A 186 -6.99 12.73 -1.54
C ALA A 186 -6.94 12.90 -0.01
N PRO A 187 -7.22 14.11 0.54
CA PRO A 187 -7.13 14.38 1.97
C PRO A 187 -7.94 13.40 2.84
N MET A 188 -9.12 12.99 2.37
CA MET A 188 -9.96 12.01 3.06
C MET A 188 -9.26 10.64 3.17
N VAL A 189 -8.66 10.15 2.07
CA VAL A 189 -7.95 8.87 2.07
C VAL A 189 -6.74 8.91 2.98
N LYS A 190 -5.94 9.98 2.92
CA LYS A 190 -4.80 10.19 3.82
C LYS A 190 -5.23 10.20 5.28
N LEU A 191 -6.33 10.89 5.61
CA LEU A 191 -6.86 10.89 6.98
C LEU A 191 -7.31 9.48 7.38
N ALA A 192 -8.01 8.75 6.51
CA ALA A 192 -8.47 7.40 6.81
C ALA A 192 -7.30 6.45 7.16
N HIS A 193 -6.19 6.50 6.40
CA HIS A 193 -4.99 5.72 6.72
C HIS A 193 -4.34 6.12 8.06
N LYS A 194 -4.27 7.41 8.37
CA LYS A 194 -3.80 7.88 9.69
C LYS A 194 -4.68 7.39 10.84
N LEU A 195 -5.99 7.33 10.61
CA LEU A 195 -6.93 6.80 11.60
C LEU A 195 -6.74 5.31 11.82
N LEU A 196 -6.49 4.53 10.74
CA LEU A 196 -6.15 3.10 10.85
C LEU A 196 -4.91 2.87 11.72
N GLU A 197 -3.83 3.61 11.43
CA GLU A 197 -2.58 3.53 12.21
C GLU A 197 -2.79 3.93 13.68
N THR A 198 -3.53 5.04 13.91
CA THR A 198 -3.82 5.54 15.27
C THR A 198 -4.65 4.56 16.07
N ALA A 199 -5.61 3.89 15.41
CA ALA A 199 -6.48 2.91 16.05
C ALA A 199 -5.83 1.53 16.23
N ASP A 200 -4.57 1.35 15.80
CA ASP A 200 -3.86 0.06 15.80
C ASP A 200 -4.69 -1.04 15.12
N MET A 201 -5.25 -0.71 13.97
CA MET A 201 -6.06 -1.62 13.18
C MET A 201 -5.19 -2.37 12.17
N GLY A 202 -5.47 -3.67 12.00
CA GLY A 202 -4.96 -4.41 10.88
C GLY A 202 -5.49 -3.85 9.55
N MET A 203 -4.74 -4.09 8.46
CA MET A 203 -5.22 -3.75 7.12
C MET A 203 -6.50 -4.54 6.81
N GLY A 204 -7.59 -3.84 6.62
CA GLY A 204 -8.85 -4.37 6.09
C GLY A 204 -8.91 -4.26 4.56
N MET A 205 -9.99 -4.76 3.98
CA MET A 205 -10.29 -4.54 2.57
C MET A 205 -10.70 -3.07 2.39
N GLN A 206 -9.95 -2.30 1.62
CA GLN A 206 -10.38 -0.96 1.21
C GLN A 206 -11.60 -1.08 0.30
N ALA A 207 -12.62 -0.30 0.57
CA ALA A 207 -13.93 -0.36 -0.09
C ALA A 207 -14.49 1.04 -0.34
N THR A 208 -15.34 1.15 -1.34
CA THR A 208 -16.09 2.36 -1.67
C THR A 208 -17.42 2.42 -0.89
N VAL A 209 -18.14 3.52 -1.04
CA VAL A 209 -19.52 3.64 -0.53
C VAL A 209 -20.44 2.60 -1.19
N GLU A 210 -20.28 2.36 -2.48
CA GLU A 210 -21.04 1.37 -3.24
C GLU A 210 -20.76 -0.05 -2.74
N ASP A 211 -19.51 -0.37 -2.41
CA ASP A 211 -19.15 -1.67 -1.83
C ASP A 211 -19.75 -1.84 -0.44
N LEU A 212 -19.70 -0.80 0.41
CA LEU A 212 -20.32 -0.82 1.73
C LEU A 212 -21.84 -1.10 1.62
N VAL A 213 -22.52 -0.45 0.68
CA VAL A 213 -23.94 -0.66 0.43
C VAL A 213 -24.19 -2.07 -0.15
N SER A 214 -23.35 -2.54 -1.05
CA SER A 214 -23.46 -3.87 -1.64
C SER A 214 -23.32 -4.98 -0.60
N PHE A 215 -22.32 -4.87 0.31
CA PHE A 215 -22.07 -5.89 1.32
C PHE A 215 -23.04 -5.86 2.50
N TYR A 216 -23.48 -4.67 2.91
CA TYR A 216 -24.20 -4.49 4.17
C TYR A 216 -25.55 -3.78 4.04
N GLY A 217 -25.92 -3.33 2.83
CA GLY A 217 -27.15 -2.57 2.61
C GLY A 217 -28.40 -3.37 2.96
N GLU A 218 -28.51 -4.61 2.51
CA GLU A 218 -29.67 -5.47 2.79
C GLU A 218 -29.76 -5.81 4.29
N ALA A 219 -28.64 -6.17 4.92
CA ALA A 219 -28.62 -6.62 6.31
C ALA A 219 -28.80 -5.49 7.33
N HIS A 220 -28.26 -4.30 7.03
CA HIS A 220 -28.17 -3.20 8.01
C HIS A 220 -28.81 -1.90 7.55
N GLY A 221 -29.37 -1.85 6.34
CA GLY A 221 -30.10 -0.71 5.82
C GLY A 221 -29.22 0.41 5.24
N PHE A 222 -27.94 0.15 4.96
CA PHE A 222 -27.07 1.14 4.31
C PHE A 222 -27.58 1.48 2.92
N LYS A 223 -27.56 2.76 2.58
CA LYS A 223 -27.92 3.27 1.27
C LYS A 223 -26.90 4.32 0.80
N ALA A 224 -26.58 4.30 -0.49
CA ALA A 224 -25.65 5.27 -1.08
C ALA A 224 -26.12 6.73 -0.87
N GLU A 225 -27.43 6.97 -0.83
CA GLU A 225 -28.01 8.30 -0.61
C GLU A 225 -27.69 8.94 0.76
N TYR A 226 -27.18 8.17 1.72
CA TYR A 226 -26.82 8.69 3.05
C TYR A 226 -25.46 9.38 3.08
N MET A 227 -24.62 9.12 2.09
CA MET A 227 -23.25 9.62 2.00
C MET A 227 -23.00 10.18 0.61
N THR A 228 -22.33 11.33 0.51
CA THR A 228 -21.94 11.93 -0.78
C THR A 228 -20.55 11.54 -1.22
N ASP A 229 -19.72 11.07 -0.28
CA ASP A 229 -18.36 10.62 -0.48
C ASP A 229 -17.94 9.74 0.70
N GLY A 230 -16.97 8.85 0.52
CA GLY A 230 -16.49 8.04 1.61
C GLY A 230 -15.52 6.94 1.20
N ILE A 231 -14.80 6.46 2.22
CA ILE A 231 -13.90 5.32 2.14
C ILE A 231 -14.18 4.41 3.34
N ALA A 232 -14.14 3.12 3.10
CA ALA A 232 -14.26 2.12 4.15
C ALA A 232 -13.06 1.18 4.14
N PHE A 233 -12.70 0.70 5.33
CA PHE A 233 -11.81 -0.45 5.52
C PHE A 233 -12.62 -1.50 6.27
N LEU A 234 -12.96 -2.55 5.54
CA LEU A 234 -13.86 -3.60 6.00
C LEU A 234 -13.07 -4.77 6.58
N PRO A 235 -13.59 -5.44 7.62
CA PRO A 235 -12.84 -6.45 8.34
C PRO A 235 -12.56 -7.69 7.50
N MET A 236 -11.41 -8.29 7.73
CA MET A 236 -11.13 -9.67 7.34
C MET A 236 -11.79 -10.63 8.34
N MET A 237 -12.16 -11.83 7.90
CA MET A 237 -13.05 -12.78 8.60
C MET A 237 -12.79 -13.04 10.10
N THR A 238 -11.60 -12.77 10.62
CA THR A 238 -11.20 -13.05 12.01
C THR A 238 -11.04 -11.80 12.88
N SER A 239 -11.26 -10.61 12.32
CA SER A 239 -11.17 -9.33 13.03
C SER A 239 -12.47 -8.53 12.86
N PRO A 240 -12.94 -7.81 13.89
CA PRO A 240 -14.04 -6.85 13.77
C PRO A 240 -13.58 -5.48 13.28
N ASP A 241 -12.27 -5.28 13.05
CA ASP A 241 -11.67 -3.99 12.74
C ASP A 241 -12.35 -3.37 11.52
N THR A 242 -13.05 -2.28 11.72
CA THR A 242 -13.83 -1.58 10.70
C THR A 242 -13.63 -0.09 10.84
N LEU A 243 -13.34 0.58 9.73
CA LEU A 243 -13.31 2.04 9.66
C LEU A 243 -14.15 2.48 8.46
N VAL A 244 -15.04 3.44 8.68
CA VAL A 244 -15.73 4.16 7.60
C VAL A 244 -15.60 5.65 7.87
N LEU A 245 -14.95 6.36 6.98
CA LEU A 245 -14.83 7.80 6.95
C LEU A 245 -15.59 8.32 5.75
N GLY A 246 -16.54 9.25 5.95
CA GLY A 246 -17.31 9.75 4.82
C GLY A 246 -17.97 11.09 5.08
N LYS A 247 -18.56 11.64 4.02
CA LYS A 247 -19.29 12.89 4.03
C LYS A 247 -20.79 12.60 4.02
N LEU A 248 -21.51 13.15 5.01
CA LEU A 248 -22.96 12.98 5.16
C LEU A 248 -23.73 13.71 4.07
N THR A 249 -24.78 13.09 3.59
CA THR A 249 -25.86 13.81 2.94
C THR A 249 -26.67 14.56 4.02
N ALA A 250 -27.07 15.77 3.72
CA ALA A 250 -27.83 16.58 4.69
C ALA A 250 -29.08 15.84 5.20
N GLY A 251 -29.17 15.71 6.53
CA GLY A 251 -30.29 15.05 7.21
C GLY A 251 -30.20 13.51 7.30
N SER A 252 -29.10 12.89 6.85
CA SER A 252 -28.93 11.42 6.87
C SER A 252 -28.24 10.89 8.14
N GLU A 253 -27.75 11.75 9.03
CA GLU A 253 -26.95 11.37 10.19
C GLU A 253 -27.61 10.28 11.06
N GLU A 254 -28.85 10.49 11.49
CA GLU A 254 -29.56 9.53 12.36
C GLU A 254 -29.84 8.19 11.64
N ALA A 255 -30.16 8.24 10.35
CA ALA A 255 -30.37 7.04 9.56
C ALA A 255 -29.07 6.23 9.43
N LEU A 256 -27.96 6.90 9.11
CA LEU A 256 -26.66 6.26 8.97
C LEU A 256 -26.15 5.70 10.30
N LYS A 257 -26.31 6.45 11.40
CA LYS A 257 -25.98 6.00 12.75
C LYS A 257 -26.77 4.74 13.13
N SER A 258 -28.05 4.66 12.75
CA SER A 258 -28.87 3.46 12.97
C SER A 258 -28.34 2.25 12.19
N CYS A 259 -27.85 2.46 10.96
CA CYS A 259 -27.23 1.40 10.17
C CYS A 259 -25.97 0.86 10.83
N PHE A 260 -25.09 1.75 11.29
CA PHE A 260 -23.86 1.35 11.99
C PHE A 260 -24.14 0.70 13.35
N GLU A 261 -25.15 1.13 14.06
CA GLU A 261 -25.54 0.45 15.30
C GLU A 261 -26.11 -0.96 15.03
N SER A 262 -26.87 -1.15 13.95
CA SER A 262 -27.30 -2.48 13.49
C SER A 262 -26.10 -3.35 13.14
N TYR A 263 -25.11 -2.82 12.40
CA TYR A 263 -23.88 -3.50 12.06
C TYR A 263 -23.08 -3.86 13.33
N ARG A 264 -22.85 -2.91 14.23
CA ARG A 264 -22.17 -3.14 15.51
C ARG A 264 -22.79 -4.30 16.30
N LYS A 265 -24.11 -4.34 16.39
CA LYS A 265 -24.84 -5.41 17.09
C LYS A 265 -24.60 -6.78 16.45
N SER A 266 -24.60 -6.87 15.12
CA SER A 266 -24.30 -8.13 14.44
C SER A 266 -22.87 -8.59 14.70
N GLN A 267 -21.89 -7.66 14.74
CA GLN A 267 -20.52 -7.97 15.14
C GLN A 267 -20.47 -8.42 16.61
N GLU A 268 -21.19 -7.76 17.51
CA GLU A 268 -21.27 -8.14 18.92
C GLU A 268 -21.84 -9.56 19.10
N GLU A 269 -22.90 -9.92 18.37
CA GLU A 269 -23.43 -11.28 18.35
C GLU A 269 -22.38 -12.28 17.86
N THR A 270 -21.66 -12.00 16.78
CA THR A 270 -20.62 -12.86 16.24
C THR A 270 -19.47 -13.05 17.22
N PHE A 271 -18.91 -11.97 17.75
CA PHE A 271 -17.74 -12.03 18.63
C PHE A 271 -18.07 -12.38 20.08
N SER A 272 -19.35 -12.49 20.46
CA SER A 272 -19.74 -12.96 21.79
C SER A 272 -19.40 -14.44 22.04
N TRP A 273 -19.35 -15.26 20.99
CA TRP A 273 -19.07 -16.70 21.07
C TRP A 273 -17.85 -17.14 20.22
N TYR A 274 -17.47 -16.36 19.19
CA TYR A 274 -16.35 -16.63 18.32
C TYR A 274 -15.29 -15.55 18.46
N LEU A 275 -14.05 -15.90 18.82
CA LEU A 275 -12.96 -14.93 19.06
C LEU A 275 -13.36 -13.83 20.06
N SER A 276 -13.95 -14.25 21.20
CA SER A 276 -14.52 -13.36 22.21
C SER A 276 -13.54 -12.34 22.83
N GLN A 277 -12.23 -12.52 22.64
CA GLN A 277 -11.22 -11.51 22.99
C GLN A 277 -11.41 -10.19 22.21
N ASN A 278 -12.10 -10.22 21.08
CA ASN A 278 -12.40 -9.02 20.28
C ASN A 278 -13.69 -8.30 20.73
N LEU A 279 -14.51 -8.93 21.60
CA LEU A 279 -15.79 -8.36 22.03
C LEU A 279 -15.67 -6.96 22.66
N PRO A 280 -14.69 -6.68 23.54
CA PRO A 280 -14.53 -5.33 24.10
C PRO A 280 -14.29 -4.26 23.02
N LYS A 281 -13.55 -4.59 21.96
CA LYS A 281 -13.30 -3.70 20.83
C LYS A 281 -14.60 -3.35 20.10
N VAL A 282 -15.46 -4.35 19.83
CA VAL A 282 -16.78 -4.14 19.21
C VAL A 282 -17.70 -3.28 20.09
N GLN A 283 -17.69 -3.54 21.41
CA GLN A 283 -18.49 -2.78 22.36
C GLN A 283 -18.03 -1.32 22.50
N ASN A 284 -16.75 -1.05 22.26
CA ASN A 284 -16.17 0.30 22.23
C ASN A 284 -16.29 1.00 20.88
N ALA A 285 -17.03 0.47 19.90
CA ALA A 285 -17.23 1.10 18.60
C ALA A 285 -17.71 2.55 18.75
N LYS A 286 -17.24 3.42 17.86
CA LYS A 286 -17.59 4.84 17.87
C LYS A 286 -18.27 5.23 16.55
N PHE A 287 -19.30 6.07 16.67
CA PHE A 287 -19.84 6.85 15.57
C PHE A 287 -19.83 8.31 16.01
N VAL A 288 -19.06 9.14 15.32
CA VAL A 288 -18.89 10.56 15.62
C VAL A 288 -18.97 11.40 14.36
N THR A 289 -19.34 12.67 14.52
CA THR A 289 -19.44 13.63 13.41
C THR A 289 -18.64 14.90 13.70
N GLU A 290 -18.11 15.53 12.66
CA GLU A 290 -17.49 16.84 12.69
C GLU A 290 -17.87 17.60 11.41
N GLY A 291 -18.73 18.60 11.53
CA GLY A 291 -19.34 19.27 10.37
C GLY A 291 -20.17 18.28 9.53
N ASP A 292 -19.87 18.19 8.23
CA ASP A 292 -20.53 17.25 7.32
C ASP A 292 -19.83 15.86 7.28
N TRP A 293 -18.76 15.68 8.02
CA TRP A 293 -17.99 14.44 8.04
C TRP A 293 -18.37 13.54 9.19
N PHE A 294 -18.31 12.24 8.98
CA PHE A 294 -18.49 11.25 10.04
C PHE A 294 -17.35 10.22 10.03
N LEU A 295 -17.11 9.65 11.18
CA LEU A 295 -16.26 8.49 11.40
C LEU A 295 -17.08 7.42 12.13
N PHE A 296 -17.11 6.21 11.55
CA PHE A 296 -17.45 4.99 12.28
C PHE A 296 -16.20 4.14 12.42
N ILE A 297 -15.91 3.64 13.62
CA ILE A 297 -14.71 2.85 13.88
C ILE A 297 -14.94 1.77 14.93
N ILE A 298 -14.43 0.57 14.62
CA ILE A 298 -14.19 -0.54 15.55
C ILE A 298 -12.69 -0.81 15.48
N GLY A 299 -11.93 -0.48 16.50
CA GLY A 299 -10.48 -0.60 16.56
C GLY A 299 -9.98 -0.61 17.99
N GLU A 300 -8.74 -1.05 18.21
CA GLU A 300 -8.17 -1.17 19.57
C GLU A 300 -8.11 0.18 20.28
N ASN A 301 -7.62 1.21 19.57
CA ASN A 301 -7.48 2.56 20.10
C ASN A 301 -8.50 3.53 19.47
N ALA A 302 -9.79 3.12 19.39
CA ALA A 302 -10.84 3.90 18.75
C ALA A 302 -10.97 5.33 19.33
N ASP A 303 -10.76 5.52 20.63
CA ASP A 303 -10.83 6.85 21.27
C ASP A 303 -9.74 7.79 20.75
N ALA A 304 -8.51 7.32 20.57
CA ALA A 304 -7.41 8.12 20.00
C ALA A 304 -7.69 8.49 18.53
N ALA A 305 -8.29 7.57 17.76
CA ALA A 305 -8.70 7.87 16.39
C ALA A 305 -9.82 8.92 16.34
N VAL A 306 -10.77 8.91 17.28
CA VAL A 306 -11.81 9.95 17.37
C VAL A 306 -11.19 11.32 17.67
N GLU A 307 -10.21 11.41 18.57
CA GLU A 307 -9.52 12.67 18.83
C GLU A 307 -8.80 13.20 17.58
N LEU A 308 -8.11 12.32 16.84
CA LEU A 308 -7.46 12.66 15.58
C LEU A 308 -8.48 13.12 14.53
N PHE A 309 -9.62 12.41 14.40
CA PHE A 309 -10.68 12.78 13.49
C PHE A 309 -11.19 14.20 13.76
N HIS A 310 -11.54 14.54 15.00
CA HIS A 310 -12.02 15.89 15.34
C HIS A 310 -10.96 16.97 15.09
N ALA A 311 -9.67 16.64 15.20
CA ALA A 311 -8.60 17.58 14.93
C ALA A 311 -8.43 17.86 13.42
N GLN A 312 -8.58 16.83 12.56
CA GLN A 312 -8.24 16.92 11.14
C GLN A 312 -9.44 16.99 10.18
N ALA A 313 -10.63 16.51 10.58
CA ALA A 313 -11.81 16.54 9.70
C ALA A 313 -12.21 17.95 9.25
N LYS A 314 -11.88 18.97 10.04
CA LYS A 314 -12.11 20.39 9.69
C LYS A 314 -11.32 20.86 8.46
N GLU A 315 -10.26 20.15 8.12
CA GLU A 315 -9.41 20.44 6.95
C GLU A 315 -9.95 19.76 5.68
N LEU A 316 -10.87 18.79 5.83
CA LEU A 316 -11.55 18.14 4.72
C LEU A 316 -12.57 19.12 4.12
N LYS A 317 -12.55 19.29 2.82
CA LYS A 317 -13.43 20.23 2.10
C LYS A 317 -14.55 19.51 1.36
#